data_3986660be22c9af2054f2f5bcc763f01
#
_entry.id   3986660be22c9af2054f2f5bcc763f01
#
_cell.length_a   1.000
_cell.length_b   1.000
_cell.length_c   1.000
_cell.angle_alpha   90.00
_cell.angle_beta   90.00
_cell.angle_gamma   90.00
#
_symmetry.space_group_name_H-M   'P 1'
#
loop_
_entity.id
_entity.type
_entity.pdbx_description
1 polymer ?
#
loop_
_entity_poly.entity_id
_entity_poly.type
_entity_poly.pdbx_seq_one_letter_code
_entity_poly.pdbx_strand_id
1 'polypeptide(L)'
;MEFEKLSGYEKIKLILENYTDLKDRLEYLKANIDNISLKHSYKYDKPVKSFYSDYLSEIEKIEDIKEKRLQIIGLLEYFLYLVNSGIRYLKDCQFKYYEILEFYYINKMKLKEIARKLGINPVTVSKNKDKLIKEIASFHFDDLLEQFRDILER
;
A
#
# COMPACT_ATOMS: atom_id res chain seq x y z
N MET A 1 -15.73 4.17 0.52
CA MET A 1 -15.20 4.53 -0.81
C MET A 1 -14.57 3.27 -1.40
N GLU A 2 -15.09 2.84 -2.50
CA GLU A 2 -14.57 1.64 -3.15
C GLU A 2 -13.35 2.04 -4.01
N PHE A 3 -12.18 1.60 -3.61
CA PHE A 3 -10.90 1.88 -4.29
C PHE A 3 -10.94 1.55 -5.79
N GLU A 4 -11.69 0.52 -6.14
CA GLU A 4 -11.86 0.06 -7.52
C GLU A 4 -12.48 1.10 -8.46
N LYS A 5 -13.33 1.99 -7.93
CA LYS A 5 -14.01 3.04 -8.69
C LYS A 5 -13.18 4.30 -8.91
N LEU A 6 -12.01 4.38 -8.28
CA LEU A 6 -11.15 5.55 -8.41
C LEU A 6 -10.45 5.55 -9.77
N SER A 7 -10.19 6.73 -10.30
CA SER A 7 -9.33 6.91 -11.48
C SER A 7 -7.87 6.52 -11.14
N GLY A 8 -7.06 6.30 -12.16
CA GLY A 8 -5.62 6.03 -11.97
C GLY A 8 -4.93 7.12 -11.18
N TYR A 9 -5.22 8.38 -11.47
CA TYR A 9 -4.71 9.54 -10.72
C TYR A 9 -5.09 9.46 -9.23
N GLU A 10 -6.36 9.23 -8.94
CA GLU A 10 -6.85 9.16 -7.55
C GLU A 10 -6.23 7.99 -6.78
N LYS A 11 -6.03 6.85 -7.45
CA LYS A 11 -5.36 5.69 -6.85
C LYS A 11 -3.92 5.98 -6.46
N ILE A 12 -3.13 6.52 -7.39
CA ILE A 12 -1.73 6.87 -7.13
C ILE A 12 -1.64 7.95 -6.05
N LYS A 13 -2.49 8.96 -6.11
CA LYS A 13 -2.56 10.00 -5.09
C LYS A 13 -2.86 9.44 -3.71
N LEU A 14 -3.83 8.55 -3.60
CA LEU A 14 -4.20 7.90 -2.34
C LEU A 14 -3.05 7.07 -1.75
N ILE A 15 -2.35 6.32 -2.59
CA ILE A 15 -1.17 5.55 -2.16
C ILE A 15 -0.06 6.48 -1.67
N LEU A 16 0.21 7.57 -2.38
CA LEU A 16 1.21 8.56 -1.98
C LEU A 16 0.86 9.24 -0.66
N GLU A 17 -0.41 9.62 -0.47
CA GLU A 17 -0.88 10.24 0.78
C GLU A 17 -0.70 9.32 2.00
N ASN A 18 -0.75 8.01 1.79
CA ASN A 18 -0.62 7.00 2.84
C ASN A 18 0.70 6.25 2.78
N TYR A 19 1.69 6.72 2.03
CA TYR A 19 2.93 6.00 1.75
C TYR A 19 3.65 5.50 3.01
N THR A 20 3.87 6.38 3.97
CA THR A 20 4.57 6.06 5.22
C THR A 20 3.78 5.03 6.04
N ASP A 21 2.47 5.23 6.18
CA ASP A 21 1.60 4.30 6.92
C ASP A 21 1.55 2.92 6.26
N LEU A 22 1.47 2.86 4.93
CA LEU A 22 1.49 1.60 4.19
C LEU A 22 2.83 0.88 4.34
N LYS A 23 3.93 1.61 4.29
CA LYS A 23 5.27 1.05 4.49
C LYS A 23 5.46 0.51 5.90
N ASP A 24 5.07 1.25 6.92
CA ASP A 24 5.17 0.83 8.31
C ASP A 24 4.29 -0.40 8.58
N ARG A 25 3.10 -0.42 8.02
CA ARG A 25 2.20 -1.55 8.14
C ARG A 25 2.75 -2.81 7.45
N LEU A 26 3.36 -2.65 6.30
CA LEU A 26 4.01 -3.75 5.59
C LEU A 26 5.17 -4.34 6.42
N GLU A 27 6.02 -3.50 6.97
CA GLU A 27 7.13 -3.92 7.83
C GLU A 27 6.63 -4.65 9.08
N TYR A 28 5.59 -4.12 9.72
CA TYR A 28 4.96 -4.77 10.87
C TYR A 28 4.39 -6.15 10.53
N LEU A 29 3.64 -6.27 9.43
CA LEU A 29 3.06 -7.53 9.01
C LEU A 29 4.11 -8.58 8.65
N LYS A 30 5.19 -8.18 7.97
CA LYS A 30 6.31 -9.08 7.66
C LYS A 30 7.01 -9.59 8.91
N ALA A 31 7.23 -8.72 9.89
CA ALA A 31 7.88 -9.08 11.15
C ALA A 31 7.00 -9.96 12.05
N ASN A 32 5.67 -9.89 11.92
CA ASN A 32 4.72 -10.54 12.81
C ASN A 32 3.83 -11.57 12.11
N ILE A 33 4.24 -12.08 10.95
CA ILE A 33 3.41 -13.00 10.16
C ILE A 33 3.06 -14.28 10.93
N ASP A 34 4.00 -14.78 11.74
CA ASP A 34 3.83 -15.98 12.55
C ASP A 34 3.34 -15.68 13.97
N ASN A 35 3.27 -14.42 14.36
CA ASN A 35 2.87 -14.01 15.70
C ASN A 35 1.35 -13.87 15.80
N ILE A 36 0.68 -15.01 15.92
CA ILE A 36 -0.78 -15.08 16.02
C ILE A 36 -1.14 -15.51 17.41
N SER A 37 -1.80 -14.61 18.16
CA SER A 37 -2.34 -14.88 19.48
C SER A 37 -3.83 -15.23 19.36
N LEU A 38 -4.18 -16.47 19.60
CA LEU A 38 -5.56 -16.90 19.74
C LEU A 38 -5.97 -16.77 21.18
N LYS A 39 -7.03 -15.98 21.42
CA LYS A 39 -7.67 -15.93 22.74
C LYS A 39 -8.50 -17.20 22.91
N HIS A 40 -7.92 -18.18 23.56
CA HIS A 40 -8.62 -19.41 23.82
C HIS A 40 -8.73 -19.69 25.31
N SER A 41 -9.97 -19.85 25.79
CA SER A 41 -10.23 -20.34 27.15
C SER A 41 -10.49 -21.82 27.08
N TYR A 42 -9.50 -22.62 27.48
CA TYR A 42 -9.69 -24.06 27.66
C TYR A 42 -10.65 -24.27 28.84
N LYS A 43 -11.82 -24.86 28.54
CA LYS A 43 -12.70 -25.37 29.57
C LYS A 43 -12.28 -26.80 29.88
N TYR A 44 -11.80 -27.02 31.10
CA TYR A 44 -11.31 -28.31 31.57
C TYR A 44 -12.34 -29.46 31.54
N ASP A 45 -13.62 -29.15 31.40
CA ASP A 45 -14.74 -30.11 31.45
C ASP A 45 -15.14 -30.68 30.08
N LYS A 46 -14.39 -30.43 29.01
CA LYS A 46 -14.72 -30.96 27.67
C LYS A 46 -14.18 -32.37 27.47
N PRO A 47 -14.96 -33.28 26.81
CA PRO A 47 -14.46 -34.60 26.41
C PRO A 47 -13.21 -34.51 25.52
N VAL A 48 -12.30 -35.47 25.61
CA VAL A 48 -11.04 -35.51 24.85
C VAL A 48 -11.25 -35.34 23.32
N LYS A 49 -12.32 -35.91 22.78
CA LYS A 49 -12.69 -35.76 21.34
C LYS A 49 -13.02 -34.31 20.98
N SER A 50 -13.71 -33.60 21.88
CA SER A 50 -14.05 -32.19 21.71
C SER A 50 -12.79 -31.31 21.74
N PHE A 51 -11.86 -31.62 22.64
CA PHE A 51 -10.57 -30.93 22.71
C PHE A 51 -9.78 -31.06 21.42
N TYR A 52 -9.69 -32.27 20.84
CA TYR A 52 -8.96 -32.51 19.61
C TYR A 52 -9.58 -31.79 18.41
N SER A 53 -10.92 -31.79 18.31
CA SER A 53 -11.64 -31.05 17.30
C SER A 53 -11.43 -29.54 17.41
N ASP A 54 -11.46 -29.00 18.65
CA ASP A 54 -11.21 -27.59 18.91
C ASP A 54 -9.78 -27.20 18.53
N TYR A 55 -8.80 -28.06 18.84
CA TYR A 55 -7.40 -27.85 18.48
C TYR A 55 -7.18 -27.77 16.97
N LEU A 56 -7.79 -28.69 16.20
CA LEU A 56 -7.72 -28.67 14.73
C LEU A 56 -8.39 -27.42 14.16
N SER A 57 -9.53 -27.02 14.70
CA SER A 57 -10.23 -25.78 14.31
C SER A 57 -9.38 -24.55 14.56
N GLU A 58 -8.60 -24.52 15.64
CA GLU A 58 -7.68 -23.42 15.93
C GLU A 58 -6.50 -23.38 14.97
N ILE A 59 -5.94 -24.54 14.61
CA ILE A 59 -4.88 -24.63 13.59
C ILE A 59 -5.39 -24.07 12.25
N GLU A 60 -6.59 -24.46 11.84
CA GLU A 60 -7.23 -23.92 10.62
C GLU A 60 -7.40 -22.41 10.68
N LYS A 61 -7.83 -21.86 11.82
CA LYS A 61 -7.95 -20.41 12.02
C LYS A 61 -6.62 -19.70 11.93
N ILE A 62 -5.55 -20.28 12.49
CA ILE A 62 -4.19 -19.74 12.40
C ILE A 62 -3.73 -19.70 10.94
N GLU A 63 -3.95 -20.78 10.20
CA GLU A 63 -3.60 -20.87 8.78
C GLU A 63 -4.37 -19.83 7.96
N ASP A 64 -5.67 -19.67 8.19
CA ASP A 64 -6.50 -18.66 7.53
C ASP A 64 -6.02 -17.24 7.81
N ILE A 65 -5.63 -16.94 9.05
CA ILE A 65 -5.07 -15.63 9.42
C ILE A 65 -3.75 -15.39 8.71
N LYS A 66 -2.87 -16.38 8.67
CA LYS A 66 -1.59 -16.30 7.94
C LYS A 66 -1.80 -16.04 6.46
N GLU A 67 -2.73 -16.76 5.84
CA GLU A 67 -3.06 -16.58 4.42
C GLU A 67 -3.56 -15.17 4.14
N LYS A 68 -4.46 -14.65 4.97
CA LYS A 68 -4.96 -13.26 4.85
C LYS A 68 -3.84 -12.24 5.02
N ARG A 69 -2.93 -12.46 5.97
CA ARG A 69 -1.76 -11.58 6.17
C ARG A 69 -0.85 -11.59 4.95
N LEU A 70 -0.60 -12.76 4.35
CA LEU A 70 0.20 -12.87 3.13
C LEU A 70 -0.45 -12.14 1.95
N GLN A 71 -1.77 -12.23 1.80
CA GLN A 71 -2.51 -11.51 0.78
C GLN A 71 -2.39 -9.99 0.97
N ILE A 72 -2.51 -9.51 2.21
CA ILE A 72 -2.36 -8.08 2.52
C ILE A 72 -0.93 -7.62 2.25
N ILE A 73 0.08 -8.41 2.64
CA ILE A 73 1.48 -8.11 2.34
C ILE A 73 1.70 -7.97 0.83
N GLY A 74 1.19 -8.91 0.04
CA GLY A 74 1.28 -8.85 -1.41
C GLY A 74 0.63 -7.58 -2.00
N LEU A 75 -0.53 -7.19 -1.48
CA LEU A 75 -1.23 -5.99 -1.91
C LEU A 75 -0.46 -4.71 -1.54
N LEU A 76 0.06 -4.63 -0.31
CA LEU A 76 0.86 -3.48 0.14
C LEU A 76 2.17 -3.36 -0.65
N GLU A 77 2.86 -4.48 -0.89
CA GLU A 77 4.06 -4.52 -1.73
C GLU A 77 3.77 -4.01 -3.15
N TYR A 78 2.64 -4.41 -3.69
CA TYR A 78 2.21 -3.96 -5.01
C TYR A 78 1.92 -2.45 -5.06
N PHE A 79 1.19 -1.92 -4.09
CA PHE A 79 0.94 -0.47 -4.02
C PHE A 79 2.23 0.34 -3.90
N LEU A 80 3.13 -0.09 -3.05
CA LEU A 80 4.44 0.57 -2.90
C LEU A 80 5.29 0.44 -4.17
N TYR A 81 5.21 -0.71 -4.84
CA TYR A 81 5.87 -0.91 -6.14
C TYR A 81 5.38 0.09 -7.19
N LEU A 82 4.07 0.30 -7.31
CA LEU A 82 3.50 1.27 -8.26
C LEU A 82 4.08 2.67 -8.08
N VAL A 83 4.14 3.11 -6.84
CA VAL A 83 4.66 4.45 -6.50
C VAL A 83 6.17 4.53 -6.69
N ASN A 84 6.92 3.57 -6.15
CA ASN A 84 8.38 3.59 -6.23
C ASN A 84 8.90 3.45 -7.67
N SER A 85 8.30 2.56 -8.45
CA SER A 85 8.65 2.43 -9.88
C SER A 85 8.22 3.65 -10.69
N GLY A 86 7.09 4.26 -10.35
CA GLY A 86 6.64 5.50 -10.96
C GLY A 86 7.58 6.66 -10.69
N ILE A 87 8.03 6.84 -9.46
CA ILE A 87 9.02 7.86 -9.10
C ILE A 87 10.35 7.63 -9.83
N ARG A 88 10.78 6.37 -9.92
CA ARG A 88 11.98 6.01 -10.69
C ARG A 88 11.83 6.35 -12.16
N TYR A 89 10.67 6.04 -12.75
CA TYR A 89 10.37 6.39 -14.14
C TYR A 89 10.48 7.90 -14.38
N LEU A 90 9.91 8.72 -13.50
CA LEU A 90 10.01 10.18 -13.59
C LEU A 90 11.45 10.67 -13.54
N LYS A 91 12.27 10.08 -12.68
CA LYS A 91 13.69 10.39 -12.54
C LYS A 91 14.48 9.97 -13.79
N ASP A 92 14.30 8.75 -14.25
CA ASP A 92 15.04 8.19 -15.39
C ASP A 92 14.72 8.92 -16.69
N CYS A 93 13.45 9.35 -16.87
CA CYS A 93 13.02 10.17 -18.01
C CYS A 93 13.30 11.66 -17.83
N GLN A 94 13.94 12.07 -16.75
CA GLN A 94 14.31 13.45 -16.45
C GLN A 94 13.13 14.43 -16.49
N PHE A 95 11.98 14.03 -15.95
CA PHE A 95 10.84 14.93 -15.80
C PHE A 95 11.23 16.12 -14.93
N LYS A 96 10.79 17.32 -15.36
CA LYS A 96 11.06 18.55 -14.62
C LYS A 96 10.43 18.48 -13.22
N TYR A 97 11.23 18.79 -12.20
CA TYR A 97 10.81 18.77 -10.80
C TYR A 97 10.35 17.40 -10.29
N TYR A 98 10.92 16.31 -10.79
CA TYR A 98 10.55 14.94 -10.40
C TYR A 98 10.66 14.69 -8.88
N GLU A 99 11.52 15.44 -8.18
CA GLU A 99 11.74 15.28 -6.74
C GLU A 99 10.56 15.76 -5.88
N ILE A 100 9.61 16.52 -6.44
CA ILE A 100 8.49 17.09 -5.68
C ILE A 100 7.70 16.01 -4.96
N LEU A 101 7.42 14.88 -5.59
CA LEU A 101 6.64 13.81 -4.99
C LEU A 101 7.34 13.20 -3.78
N GLU A 102 8.65 12.96 -3.88
CA GLU A 102 9.46 12.47 -2.78
C GLU A 102 9.50 13.47 -1.62
N PHE A 103 9.77 14.74 -1.91
CA PHE A 103 9.80 15.79 -0.90
C PHE A 103 8.46 15.96 -0.18
N TYR A 104 7.37 15.98 -0.92
CA TYR A 104 6.05 16.24 -0.35
C TYR A 104 5.46 15.04 0.38
N TYR A 105 5.44 13.88 -0.26
CA TYR A 105 4.75 12.69 0.28
C TYR A 105 5.63 11.82 1.19
N ILE A 106 6.89 11.64 0.85
CA ILE A 106 7.81 10.77 1.60
C ILE A 106 8.51 11.55 2.71
N ASN A 107 9.11 12.69 2.38
CA ASN A 107 9.83 13.52 3.33
C ASN A 107 8.92 14.48 4.13
N LYS A 108 7.63 14.51 3.81
CA LYS A 108 6.62 15.35 4.49
C LYS A 108 6.97 16.84 4.53
N MET A 109 7.63 17.33 3.50
CA MET A 109 7.96 18.75 3.36
C MET A 109 6.71 19.57 2.99
N LYS A 110 6.62 20.78 3.53
CA LYS A 110 5.55 21.73 3.18
C LYS A 110 5.79 22.33 1.78
N LEU A 111 4.71 22.71 1.11
CA LEU A 111 4.80 23.33 -0.23
C LEU A 111 5.75 24.54 -0.27
N LYS A 112 5.73 25.38 0.77
CA LYS A 112 6.64 26.53 0.90
C LYS A 112 8.11 26.13 0.98
N GLU A 113 8.41 25.07 1.69
CA GLU A 113 9.77 24.54 1.83
C GLU A 113 10.29 23.97 0.52
N ILE A 114 9.45 23.22 -0.20
CA ILE A 114 9.78 22.68 -1.52
C ILE A 114 10.00 23.81 -2.52
N ALA A 115 9.10 24.80 -2.53
CA ALA A 115 9.21 25.96 -3.39
C ALA A 115 10.52 26.72 -3.18
N ARG A 116 10.91 26.92 -1.92
CA ARG A 116 12.18 27.56 -1.57
C ARG A 116 13.37 26.73 -2.03
N LYS A 117 13.32 25.42 -1.84
CA LYS A 117 14.40 24.50 -2.23
C LYS A 117 14.61 24.47 -3.75
N LEU A 118 13.52 24.50 -4.51
CA LEU A 118 13.57 24.46 -5.97
C LEU A 118 13.63 25.83 -6.64
N GLY A 119 13.50 26.92 -5.86
CA GLY A 119 13.52 28.28 -6.40
C GLY A 119 12.29 28.63 -7.25
N ILE A 120 11.12 28.08 -6.92
CA ILE A 120 9.87 28.29 -7.66
C ILE A 120 8.73 28.72 -6.72
N ASN A 121 7.60 29.11 -7.29
CA ASN A 121 6.41 29.51 -6.55
C ASN A 121 5.69 28.26 -5.97
N PRO A 122 5.12 28.33 -4.74
CA PRO A 122 4.34 27.23 -4.17
C PRO A 122 3.17 26.75 -5.04
N VAL A 123 2.52 27.64 -5.78
CA VAL A 123 1.47 27.28 -6.74
C VAL A 123 2.03 26.41 -7.87
N THR A 124 3.23 26.73 -8.34
CA THR A 124 3.94 25.93 -9.35
C THR A 124 4.29 24.53 -8.81
N VAL A 125 4.70 24.43 -7.54
CA VAL A 125 4.93 23.13 -6.87
C VAL A 125 3.65 22.30 -6.89
N SER A 126 2.51 22.87 -6.50
CA SER A 126 1.23 22.17 -6.45
C SER A 126 0.79 21.68 -7.84
N LYS A 127 0.93 22.52 -8.86
CA LYS A 127 0.59 22.15 -10.25
C LYS A 127 1.49 21.02 -10.78
N ASN A 128 2.79 21.10 -10.54
CA ASN A 128 3.73 20.05 -10.96
C ASN A 128 3.50 18.76 -10.19
N LYS A 129 3.17 18.83 -8.91
CA LYS A 129 2.82 17.66 -8.11
C LYS A 129 1.67 16.89 -8.77
N ASP A 130 0.58 17.55 -9.12
CA ASP A 130 -0.57 16.92 -9.76
C ASP A 130 -0.22 16.36 -11.14
N LYS A 131 0.56 17.08 -11.92
CA LYS A 131 1.04 16.62 -13.24
C LYS A 131 1.89 15.37 -13.13
N LEU A 132 2.82 15.31 -12.18
CA LEU A 132 3.68 14.15 -11.96
C LEU A 132 2.88 12.91 -11.54
N ILE A 133 1.86 13.08 -10.70
CA ILE A 133 0.96 11.99 -10.32
C ILE A 133 0.22 11.44 -11.55
N LYS A 134 -0.26 12.31 -12.43
CA LYS A 134 -0.90 11.92 -13.69
C LYS A 134 0.04 11.15 -14.60
N GLU A 135 1.31 11.54 -14.65
CA GLU A 135 2.34 10.83 -15.43
C GLU A 135 2.59 9.42 -14.88
N ILE A 136 2.66 9.25 -13.57
CA ILE A 136 2.79 7.93 -12.95
C ILE A 136 1.55 7.07 -13.25
N ALA A 137 0.36 7.63 -13.13
CA ALA A 137 -0.87 6.92 -13.43
C ALA A 137 -0.94 6.48 -14.90
N SER A 138 -0.47 7.32 -15.81
CA SER A 138 -0.38 6.99 -17.24
C SER A 138 0.65 5.89 -17.51
N PHE A 139 1.79 5.92 -16.84
CA PHE A 139 2.83 4.89 -16.92
C PHE A 139 2.33 3.51 -16.49
N HIS A 140 1.50 3.45 -15.46
CA HIS A 140 0.93 2.22 -14.93
C HIS A 140 -0.48 1.88 -15.46
N PHE A 141 -0.95 2.57 -16.47
CA PHE A 141 -2.33 2.43 -16.95
C PHE A 141 -2.69 0.98 -17.31
N ASP A 142 -1.85 0.29 -18.06
CA ASP A 142 -2.09 -1.09 -18.47
C ASP A 142 -2.06 -2.04 -17.26
N ASP A 143 -1.09 -1.91 -16.38
CA ASP A 143 -0.96 -2.71 -15.16
C ASP A 143 -2.17 -2.53 -14.24
N LEU A 144 -2.66 -1.31 -14.10
CA LEU A 144 -3.84 -0.99 -13.30
C LEU A 144 -5.11 -1.62 -13.88
N LEU A 145 -5.22 -1.70 -15.20
CA LEU A 145 -6.35 -2.34 -15.88
C LEU A 145 -6.34 -3.86 -15.74
N GLU A 146 -5.21 -4.50 -15.95
CA GLU A 146 -5.09 -5.96 -15.86
C GLU A 146 -5.43 -6.47 -14.47
N GLN A 147 -4.94 -5.84 -13.44
CA GLN A 147 -5.22 -6.26 -12.06
C GLN A 147 -6.68 -6.08 -11.66
N PHE A 148 -7.34 -5.05 -12.16
CA PHE A 148 -8.78 -4.88 -11.92
C PHE A 148 -9.61 -5.93 -12.63
N ARG A 149 -9.19 -6.37 -13.80
CA ARG A 149 -9.84 -7.47 -14.50
C ARG A 149 -9.76 -8.76 -13.67
N ASP A 150 -8.59 -9.09 -13.16
CA ASP A 150 -8.37 -10.28 -12.33
C ASP A 150 -9.17 -10.27 -11.02
N ILE A 151 -9.35 -9.10 -10.42
CA ILE A 151 -10.16 -8.95 -9.19
C ILE A 151 -11.65 -9.07 -9.50
N LEU A 152 -12.11 -8.54 -10.64
CA LEU A 152 -13.51 -8.58 -11.04
C LEU A 152 -13.95 -9.96 -11.57
N GLU A 153 -13.03 -10.76 -12.09
CA GLU A 153 -13.29 -12.11 -12.59
C GLU A 153 -13.17 -13.19 -11.51
N ARG A 154 -12.75 -12.85 -10.31
CA ARG A 154 -12.71 -13.74 -9.12
C ARG A 154 -13.97 -13.61 -8.28
#